data_7792ea3dcdd928da037d6a1ff33de862
#
_entry.id   7792ea3dcdd928da037d6a1ff33de862
#
_cell.length_a   1.000
_cell.length_b   1.000
_cell.length_c   1.000
_cell.angle_alpha   90.00
_cell.angle_beta   90.00
_cell.angle_gamma   90.00
#
_symmetry.space_group_name_H-M   'P 1'
#
loop_
_entity.id
_entity.type
_entity.pdbx_description
1 polymer ?
#
loop_
_entity_poly.entity_id
_entity_poly.type
_entity_poly.pdbx_seq_one_letter_code
_entity_poly.pdbx_strand_id
1 'polypeptide(L)'
;MPSSVSWGILLLAGLCCLVPSSLVEDPQEDAAQKTDTSHHDQGDWEDLACQKISYNVTDLAFDLYKELADLSQTSNVIVPPTSVAMAFAMLSLGTKADTRTEILEGLNVNLTETPEAKIHECFQQVLQALSRPD
;
A
#
# COMPACT_ATOMS: atom_id res chain seq x y z
N MET A 1 -18.76 15.72 24.14
CA MET A 1 -19.75 14.65 23.92
C MET A 1 -19.09 13.47 23.27
N PRO A 2 -18.76 12.43 24.02
CA PRO A 2 -18.03 11.28 23.46
C PRO A 2 -18.88 10.32 22.65
N SER A 3 -20.16 10.57 22.49
CA SER A 3 -21.08 9.60 21.89
C SER A 3 -20.96 9.43 20.37
N SER A 4 -20.55 10.45 19.64
CA SER A 4 -20.48 10.36 18.17
C SER A 4 -19.23 9.62 17.70
N VAL A 5 -18.12 9.77 18.40
CA VAL A 5 -16.85 9.08 18.08
C VAL A 5 -16.97 7.59 18.43
N SER A 6 -17.62 7.28 19.55
CA SER A 6 -17.86 5.90 19.97
C SER A 6 -18.75 5.14 18.99
N TRP A 7 -19.76 5.81 18.43
CA TRP A 7 -20.63 5.21 17.42
C TRP A 7 -19.89 4.96 16.09
N GLY A 8 -19.00 5.86 15.70
CA GLY A 8 -18.17 5.69 14.51
C GLY A 8 -17.25 4.48 14.63
N ILE A 9 -16.64 4.29 15.79
CA ILE A 9 -15.75 3.14 16.05
C ILE A 9 -16.56 1.83 16.10
N LEU A 10 -17.76 1.85 16.68
CA LEU A 10 -18.64 0.69 16.70
C LEU A 10 -19.16 0.32 15.31
N LEU A 11 -19.45 1.31 14.46
CA LEU A 11 -19.83 1.08 13.07
C LEU A 11 -18.69 0.51 12.24
N LEU A 12 -17.46 1.01 12.45
CA LEU A 12 -16.26 0.47 11.81
C LEU A 12 -15.97 -0.97 12.26
N ALA A 13 -16.09 -1.25 13.55
CA ALA A 13 -15.92 -2.59 14.10
C ALA A 13 -17.03 -3.54 13.58
N GLY A 14 -18.26 -3.05 13.48
CA GLY A 14 -19.39 -3.79 12.92
C GLY A 14 -19.21 -4.12 11.44
N LEU A 15 -18.67 -3.19 10.66
CA LEU A 15 -18.36 -3.43 9.25
C LEU A 15 -17.25 -4.46 9.06
N CYS A 16 -16.25 -4.47 9.95
CA CYS A 16 -15.21 -5.50 9.93
C CYS A 16 -15.74 -6.90 10.22
N CYS A 17 -16.81 -7.01 11.02
CA CYS A 17 -17.45 -8.29 11.34
C CYS A 17 -18.42 -8.77 10.24
N LEU A 18 -18.85 -7.87 9.36
CA LEU A 18 -19.76 -8.18 8.26
C LEU A 18 -19.07 -8.60 6.97
N VAL A 19 -17.74 -8.52 6.93
CA VAL A 19 -16.99 -9.13 5.82
C VAL A 19 -17.06 -10.63 6.04
N PRO A 20 -17.86 -11.36 5.23
CA PRO A 20 -17.90 -12.81 5.35
C PRO A 20 -16.50 -13.35 5.05
N SER A 21 -16.00 -14.16 5.93
CA SER A 21 -14.73 -14.87 5.76
C SER A 21 -14.70 -15.76 4.52
N SER A 22 -15.81 -15.85 3.79
CA SER A 22 -15.90 -16.52 2.50
C SER A 22 -15.25 -15.76 1.35
N LEU A 23 -14.80 -14.51 1.58
CA LEU A 23 -13.99 -13.78 0.58
C LEU A 23 -12.50 -14.06 0.71
N VAL A 24 -12.10 -14.78 1.75
CA VAL A 24 -10.82 -15.46 1.78
C VAL A 24 -11.03 -16.83 1.12
N GLU A 25 -11.46 -16.82 -0.12
CA GLU A 25 -11.20 -17.98 -0.94
C GLU A 25 -9.69 -18.04 -1.11
N ASP A 26 -9.16 -19.08 -0.56
CA ASP A 26 -7.84 -19.58 -0.85
C ASP A 26 -7.61 -19.40 -2.36
N PRO A 27 -6.65 -18.58 -2.80
CA PRO A 27 -6.34 -18.55 -4.22
C PRO A 27 -5.81 -19.91 -4.56
N GLN A 28 -6.73 -20.76 -5.03
CA GLN A 28 -6.35 -22.05 -5.54
C GLN A 28 -5.35 -21.83 -6.67
N GLU A 29 -4.24 -22.27 -6.44
CA GLU A 29 -3.15 -22.89 -7.18
C GLU A 29 -3.09 -22.79 -8.72
N ASP A 30 -4.00 -22.12 -9.37
CA ASP A 30 -3.92 -21.86 -10.81
C ASP A 30 -2.85 -20.80 -11.16
N ALA A 31 -2.21 -20.23 -10.15
CA ALA A 31 -1.08 -19.34 -10.34
C ALA A 31 0.24 -20.08 -10.60
N ALA A 32 0.24 -21.37 -10.64
CA ALA A 32 1.40 -22.18 -11.00
C ALA A 32 1.62 -22.27 -12.51
N GLN A 33 1.03 -21.38 -13.28
CA GLN A 33 1.42 -21.20 -14.66
C GLN A 33 2.79 -20.55 -14.66
N LYS A 34 3.79 -21.37 -14.59
CA LYS A 34 5.14 -20.99 -14.97
C LYS A 34 5.12 -20.60 -16.43
N THR A 35 5.00 -19.35 -16.69
CA THR A 35 5.47 -18.80 -17.93
C THR A 35 6.97 -18.65 -17.82
N ASP A 36 7.65 -19.69 -18.17
CA ASP A 36 9.05 -19.63 -18.54
C ASP A 36 9.15 -18.83 -19.82
N THR A 37 9.02 -17.55 -19.72
CA THR A 37 9.40 -16.65 -20.78
C THR A 37 10.56 -15.83 -20.28
N SER A 38 11.71 -16.25 -20.68
CA SER A 38 12.93 -15.49 -20.62
C SER A 38 12.74 -14.17 -21.37
N HIS A 39 12.31 -13.14 -20.69
CA HIS A 39 12.33 -11.78 -21.16
C HIS A 39 13.32 -10.98 -20.33
N HIS A 40 14.56 -10.99 -20.80
CA HIS A 40 15.63 -10.16 -20.25
C HIS A 40 15.34 -8.66 -20.35
N ASP A 41 14.47 -8.25 -21.26
CA ASP A 41 14.15 -6.84 -21.47
C ASP A 41 13.04 -6.30 -20.56
N GLN A 42 12.18 -7.15 -20.01
CA GLN A 42 11.10 -6.72 -19.11
C GLN A 42 11.57 -6.51 -17.65
N GLY A 43 12.62 -7.20 -17.24
CA GLY A 43 13.16 -7.07 -15.89
C GLY A 43 13.70 -5.68 -15.58
N ASP A 44 14.36 -5.05 -16.53
CA ASP A 44 14.99 -3.75 -16.31
C ASP A 44 13.98 -2.62 -16.10
N TRP A 45 12.86 -2.65 -16.83
CA TRP A 45 11.80 -1.64 -16.68
C TRP A 45 10.98 -1.83 -15.42
N GLU A 46 10.78 -3.06 -15.02
CA GLU A 46 10.08 -3.40 -13.77
C GLU A 46 10.91 -2.97 -12.56
N ASP A 47 12.19 -3.23 -12.58
CA ASP A 47 13.11 -2.78 -11.53
C ASP A 47 13.16 -1.27 -11.41
N LEU A 48 13.17 -0.54 -12.53
CA LEU A 48 13.18 0.93 -12.53
C LEU A 48 11.89 1.51 -11.93
N ALA A 49 10.74 0.94 -12.25
CA ALA A 49 9.46 1.39 -11.70
C ALA A 49 9.40 1.14 -10.19
N CYS A 50 9.81 -0.03 -9.74
CA CYS A 50 9.83 -0.36 -8.31
C CYS A 50 10.86 0.48 -7.54
N GLN A 51 11.99 0.76 -8.15
CA GLN A 51 13.00 1.64 -7.58
C GLN A 51 12.47 3.06 -7.40
N LYS A 52 11.74 3.57 -8.38
CA LYS A 52 11.10 4.88 -8.33
C LYS A 52 10.05 4.96 -7.22
N ILE A 53 9.24 3.91 -7.07
CA ILE A 53 8.28 3.80 -5.97
C ILE A 53 8.99 3.81 -4.61
N SER A 54 10.14 3.17 -4.50
CA SER A 54 10.97 3.19 -3.29
C SER A 54 11.40 4.61 -2.91
N TYR A 55 11.80 5.43 -3.87
CA TYR A 55 12.10 6.83 -3.62
C TYR A 55 10.87 7.61 -3.15
N ASN A 56 9.73 7.40 -3.80
CA ASN A 56 8.47 8.05 -3.40
C ASN A 56 8.06 7.68 -1.98
N VAL A 57 8.21 6.42 -1.59
CA VAL A 57 7.96 5.96 -0.22
C VAL A 57 8.93 6.59 0.77
N THR A 58 10.18 6.78 0.37
CA THR A 58 11.18 7.45 1.20
C THR A 58 10.83 8.92 1.42
N ASP A 59 10.43 9.63 0.39
CA ASP A 59 9.99 11.03 0.50
C ASP A 59 8.75 11.14 1.41
N LEU A 60 7.78 10.26 1.23
CA LEU A 60 6.60 10.16 2.10
C LEU A 60 7.02 9.94 3.57
N ALA A 61 8.01 9.07 3.80
CA ALA A 61 8.50 8.79 5.15
C ALA A 61 9.07 10.03 5.83
N PHE A 62 9.85 10.82 5.10
CA PHE A 62 10.41 12.06 5.62
C PHE A 62 9.34 13.11 5.89
N ASP A 63 8.38 13.26 5.01
CA ASP A 63 7.27 14.18 5.20
C ASP A 63 6.41 13.81 6.42
N LEU A 64 6.06 12.54 6.56
CA LEU A 64 5.35 12.04 7.74
C LEU A 64 6.16 12.23 9.02
N TYR A 65 7.45 11.97 8.97
CA TYR A 65 8.33 12.16 10.11
C TYR A 65 8.35 13.62 10.57
N LYS A 66 8.49 14.56 9.66
CA LYS A 66 8.47 16.00 9.97
C LYS A 66 7.17 16.41 10.64
N GLU A 67 6.03 16.04 10.03
CA GLU A 67 4.71 16.38 10.58
C GLU A 67 4.51 15.80 11.99
N LEU A 68 4.88 14.53 12.18
CA LEU A 68 4.75 13.89 13.48
C LEU A 68 5.73 14.44 14.52
N ALA A 69 6.93 14.81 14.11
CA ALA A 69 7.92 15.40 14.99
C ALA A 69 7.49 16.79 15.46
N ASP A 70 6.89 17.59 14.58
CA ASP A 70 6.35 18.90 14.92
C ASP A 70 5.16 18.80 15.88
N LEU A 71 4.33 17.79 15.72
CA LEU A 71 3.19 17.53 16.62
C LEU A 71 3.63 16.97 17.97
N SER A 72 4.78 16.29 18.02
CA SER A 72 5.22 15.50 19.17
C SER A 72 6.60 15.91 19.64
N GLN A 73 6.74 17.17 20.11
CA GLN A 73 8.03 17.77 20.47
C GLN A 73 8.80 17.05 21.59
N THR A 74 8.15 16.22 22.37
CA THR A 74 8.76 15.56 23.54
C THR A 74 8.72 14.04 23.51
N SER A 75 8.17 13.44 22.45
CA SER A 75 7.99 12.01 22.36
C SER A 75 8.84 11.41 21.24
N ASN A 76 9.18 10.14 21.36
CA ASN A 76 9.82 9.41 20.29
C ASN A 76 8.86 9.20 19.12
N VAL A 77 9.33 9.43 17.91
CA VAL A 77 8.53 9.26 16.69
C VAL A 77 9.09 8.08 15.91
N ILE A 78 8.23 7.12 15.64
CA ILE A 78 8.55 5.97 14.81
C ILE A 78 7.52 5.93 13.67
N VAL A 79 8.00 5.90 12.45
CA VAL A 79 7.15 5.86 11.25
C VAL A 79 7.48 4.60 10.44
N PRO A 80 6.54 3.68 10.23
CA PRO A 80 6.73 2.54 9.33
C PRO A 80 6.30 2.91 7.90
N PRO A 81 7.18 3.49 7.07
CA PRO A 81 6.79 4.09 5.81
C PRO A 81 6.22 3.08 4.80
N THR A 82 6.83 1.92 4.71
CA THR A 82 6.39 0.87 3.78
C THR A 82 4.99 0.35 4.13
N SER A 83 4.72 0.13 5.42
CA SER A 83 3.41 -0.32 5.89
C SER A 83 2.32 0.72 5.62
N VAL A 84 2.61 1.99 5.85
CA VAL A 84 1.68 3.10 5.57
C VAL A 84 1.40 3.19 4.08
N ALA A 85 2.44 3.17 3.26
CA ALA A 85 2.30 3.24 1.80
C ALA A 85 1.48 2.06 1.24
N MET A 86 1.77 0.84 1.72
CA MET A 86 1.02 -0.35 1.31
C MET A 86 -0.45 -0.29 1.73
N ALA A 87 -0.74 0.18 2.95
CA ALA A 87 -2.11 0.33 3.43
C ALA A 87 -2.91 1.30 2.55
N PHE A 88 -2.35 2.45 2.20
CA PHE A 88 -3.00 3.41 1.32
C PHE A 88 -3.14 2.88 -0.11
N ALA A 89 -2.15 2.19 -0.62
CA ALA A 89 -2.24 1.55 -1.93
C ALA A 89 -3.37 0.50 -1.98
N MET A 90 -3.51 -0.30 -0.94
CA MET A 90 -4.63 -1.25 -0.82
C MET A 90 -5.97 -0.54 -0.72
N LEU A 91 -6.04 0.54 0.06
CA LEU A 91 -7.25 1.35 0.20
C LEU A 91 -7.68 1.94 -1.16
N SER A 92 -6.74 2.34 -1.98
CA SER A 92 -7.02 2.91 -3.30
C SER A 92 -7.80 1.95 -4.21
N LEU A 93 -7.58 0.65 -4.06
CA LEU A 93 -8.28 -0.38 -4.84
C LEU A 93 -9.80 -0.40 -4.57
N GLY A 94 -10.22 -0.03 -3.37
CA GLY A 94 -11.63 0.00 -2.98
C GLY A 94 -12.33 1.33 -3.25
N THR A 95 -11.65 2.32 -3.80
CA THR A 95 -12.18 3.67 -3.97
C THR A 95 -12.56 3.97 -5.42
N LYS A 96 -13.38 5.02 -5.59
CA LYS A 96 -13.71 5.53 -6.92
C LYS A 96 -12.53 6.28 -7.54
N ALA A 97 -12.59 6.47 -8.86
CA ALA A 97 -11.49 6.99 -9.66
C ALA A 97 -10.84 8.26 -9.10
N ASP A 98 -11.62 9.27 -8.72
CA ASP A 98 -11.08 10.54 -8.22
C ASP A 98 -10.36 10.36 -6.87
N THR A 99 -11.01 9.67 -5.92
CA THR A 99 -10.41 9.38 -4.61
C THR A 99 -9.19 8.48 -4.74
N ARG A 100 -9.23 7.52 -5.65
CA ARG A 100 -8.10 6.64 -5.95
C ARG A 100 -6.89 7.44 -6.41
N THR A 101 -7.09 8.37 -7.34
CA THR A 101 -6.04 9.25 -7.84
C THR A 101 -5.46 10.10 -6.72
N GLU A 102 -6.30 10.71 -5.89
CA GLU A 102 -5.85 11.52 -4.74
C GLU A 102 -5.01 10.71 -3.75
N ILE A 103 -5.41 9.47 -3.45
CA ILE A 103 -4.65 8.59 -2.55
C ILE A 103 -3.27 8.29 -3.14
N LEU A 104 -3.21 7.90 -4.42
CA LEU A 104 -1.96 7.53 -5.06
C LEU A 104 -1.03 8.74 -5.25
N GLU A 105 -1.58 9.90 -5.57
CA GLU A 105 -0.81 11.15 -5.62
C GLU A 105 -0.31 11.54 -4.23
N GLY A 106 -1.11 11.32 -3.19
CA GLY A 106 -0.69 11.52 -1.80
C GLY A 106 0.47 10.62 -1.37
N LEU A 107 0.68 9.50 -2.04
CA LEU A 107 1.87 8.66 -1.88
C LEU A 107 3.09 9.16 -2.67
N ASN A 108 3.02 10.38 -3.20
CA ASN A 108 4.05 10.99 -4.06
C ASN A 108 4.31 10.20 -5.36
N VAL A 109 3.35 9.40 -5.80
CA VAL A 109 3.46 8.64 -7.03
C VAL A 109 2.88 9.44 -8.19
N ASN A 110 3.66 9.63 -9.23
CA ASN A 110 3.21 10.26 -10.46
C ASN A 110 2.58 9.20 -11.38
N LEU A 111 1.26 9.21 -11.47
CA LEU A 111 0.50 8.24 -12.28
C LEU A 111 0.75 8.37 -13.79
N THR A 112 1.25 9.51 -14.24
CA THR A 112 1.61 9.69 -15.65
C THR A 112 2.87 8.93 -16.02
N GLU A 113 3.76 8.74 -15.05
CA GLU A 113 5.04 8.03 -15.25
C GLU A 113 4.99 6.58 -14.80
N THR A 114 4.21 6.31 -13.76
CA THR A 114 4.10 4.97 -13.18
C THR A 114 2.63 4.53 -13.17
N PRO A 115 2.25 3.58 -14.01
CA PRO A 115 0.89 3.05 -14.02
C PRO A 115 0.50 2.42 -12.67
N GLU A 116 -0.75 2.56 -12.28
CA GLU A 116 -1.29 2.01 -11.03
C GLU A 116 -1.00 0.51 -10.87
N ALA A 117 -1.13 -0.27 -11.94
CA ALA A 117 -0.86 -1.69 -11.90
C ALA A 117 0.57 -2.02 -11.48
N LYS A 118 1.53 -1.20 -11.88
CA LYS A 118 2.94 -1.36 -11.49
C LYS A 118 3.17 -1.04 -10.01
N ILE A 119 2.44 -0.07 -9.47
CA ILE A 119 2.51 0.27 -8.04
C ILE A 119 2.12 -0.95 -7.20
N HIS A 120 1.00 -1.56 -7.52
CA HIS A 120 0.50 -2.74 -6.79
C HIS A 120 1.41 -3.94 -6.97
N GLU A 121 1.95 -4.15 -8.15
CA GLU A 121 2.91 -5.21 -8.43
C GLU A 121 4.18 -5.06 -7.60
N CYS A 122 4.74 -3.85 -7.51
CA CYS A 122 5.93 -3.58 -6.70
C CYS A 122 5.66 -3.81 -5.21
N PHE A 123 4.53 -3.37 -4.69
CA PHE A 123 4.17 -3.64 -3.30
C PHE A 123 3.94 -5.12 -3.04
N GLN A 124 3.38 -5.85 -3.99
CA GLN A 124 3.24 -7.29 -3.90
C GLN A 124 4.61 -7.99 -3.77
N GLN A 125 5.58 -7.58 -4.57
CA GLN A 125 6.94 -8.12 -4.50
C GLN A 125 7.59 -7.85 -3.14
N VAL A 126 7.43 -6.63 -2.61
CA VAL A 126 7.93 -6.27 -1.28
C VAL A 126 7.28 -7.13 -0.21
N LEU A 127 5.95 -7.28 -0.27
CA LEU A 127 5.22 -8.10 0.68
C LEU A 127 5.67 -9.57 0.65
N GLN A 128 5.88 -10.12 -0.53
CA GLN A 128 6.39 -11.48 -0.69
C GLN A 128 7.79 -11.63 -0.13
N ALA A 129 8.66 -10.65 -0.37
CA ALA A 129 10.02 -10.66 0.16
C ALA A 129 10.04 -10.62 1.70
N LEU A 130 9.18 -9.81 2.30
CA LEU A 130 9.06 -9.69 3.76
C LEU A 130 8.40 -10.92 4.40
N SER A 131 7.58 -11.64 3.65
CA SER A 131 6.86 -12.82 4.14
C SER A 131 7.65 -14.12 3.98
N ARG A 132 8.79 -14.08 3.33
CA ARG A 132 9.62 -15.29 3.18
C ARG A 132 10.17 -15.73 4.54
N PRO A 133 9.91 -16.98 4.96
CA PRO A 133 10.63 -17.56 6.10
C PRO A 133 12.09 -17.83 5.67
N ASP A 134 13.00 -17.44 6.50
CA ASP A 134 14.41 -17.80 6.34
C ASP A 134 14.62 -19.32 6.51
#